data_a8f11172654bb7f92640ecb9a2af3555
#
_entry.id   a8f11172654bb7f92640ecb9a2af3555
#
_cell.length_a   1.000
_cell.length_b   1.000
_cell.length_c   1.000
_cell.angle_alpha   90.00
_cell.angle_beta   90.00
_cell.angle_gamma   90.00
#
_symmetry.space_group_name_H-M   'P 1'
#
loop_
_entity.id
_entity.type
_entity.pdbx_description
1 polymer ?
#
loop_
_entity_poly.entity_id
_entity_poly.type
_entity_poly.pdbx_seq_one_letter_code
_entity_poly.pdbx_strand_id
1 'polypeptide(L)'
;MNTNARTLRIAHSSHGKFHHQDLARQLYRLGVLDTFFTGYPRFKLKTLGVPENKLRTFPVLEVAYHAGLRYGLLKGRVKRELEWRKHENFDRAVARYMPAVDAYIGLSCASLYAGQAVQRQGGLYLCDRGSSHILTQNTLLAEEDDRQGIKYHSIDPRVLEKEQHEYATADAILVPSEFARRTFIAEGIPESKLRKVPYGVDLDRFKPVGTPAAGTFEVLFVGSVSPRKGVSDLLKAYAAVSHPDKHLRFVGAVSGALRPVLELAQRADASIDVLGPYPQGRLPEIMSRSHVLVLPSIEDGFGLVQAQAMACACPVLATSNTGAEDLFTDGVEGFIVPIRSPDILAERLQYLADNPEQRHQMSQAALQRVQRIGGWDQYGANIVATVNEVLDARK
;
A
#
# COMPACT_ATOMS: atom_id res chain seq x y z
N MET A 1 29.91 -1.09 34.75
CA MET A 1 28.47 -1.06 35.12
C MET A 1 27.71 -1.73 34.01
N ASN A 2 27.36 -3.01 34.17
CA ASN A 2 26.55 -3.74 33.18
C ASN A 2 25.09 -3.34 33.38
N THR A 3 24.63 -2.35 32.67
CA THR A 3 23.18 -2.17 32.46
C THR A 3 22.75 -3.28 31.52
N ASN A 4 22.12 -4.32 32.04
CA ASN A 4 21.30 -5.25 31.25
C ASN A 4 20.24 -4.43 30.56
N ALA A 5 20.52 -3.90 29.36
CA ALA A 5 19.57 -3.24 28.55
C ALA A 5 18.48 -4.29 28.21
N ARG A 6 17.30 -4.17 28.81
CA ARG A 6 16.16 -5.04 28.55
C ARG A 6 15.89 -5.00 27.04
N THR A 7 15.97 -6.13 26.38
CA THR A 7 15.69 -6.24 24.95
C THR A 7 14.25 -5.83 24.69
N LEU A 8 14.04 -4.85 23.80
CA LEU A 8 12.72 -4.39 23.35
C LEU A 8 11.88 -5.57 22.85
N ARG A 9 10.64 -5.66 23.29
CA ARG A 9 9.71 -6.72 22.89
C ARG A 9 8.49 -6.10 22.20
N ILE A 10 8.28 -6.46 20.94
CA ILE A 10 7.19 -5.95 20.09
C ILE A 10 6.28 -7.10 19.68
N ALA A 11 4.98 -6.96 19.99
CA ALA A 11 3.95 -7.77 19.36
C ALA A 11 3.45 -7.06 18.11
N HIS A 12 3.12 -7.82 17.07
CA HIS A 12 2.64 -7.29 15.80
C HIS A 12 1.43 -8.06 15.28
N SER A 13 0.47 -7.39 14.65
CA SER A 13 -0.69 -8.08 14.08
C SER A 13 -1.13 -7.56 12.72
N SER A 14 -1.56 -8.50 11.86
CA SER A 14 -2.24 -8.18 10.62
C SER A 14 -3.10 -9.36 10.17
N HIS A 15 -4.36 -9.13 9.86
CA HIS A 15 -5.22 -10.16 9.28
C HIS A 15 -4.84 -10.48 7.83
N GLY A 16 -4.28 -9.51 7.06
CA GLY A 16 -3.90 -9.61 5.65
C GLY A 16 -2.40 -9.79 5.40
N LYS A 17 -2.03 -9.87 4.12
CA LYS A 17 -0.63 -10.03 3.72
C LYS A 17 0.14 -8.70 3.77
N PHE A 18 -0.29 -7.71 3.08
CA PHE A 18 0.32 -6.38 3.00
C PHE A 18 1.84 -6.32 3.34
N HIS A 19 2.35 -5.14 3.73
CA HIS A 19 3.70 -4.91 4.22
C HIS A 19 3.99 -5.56 5.60
N HIS A 20 2.95 -5.95 6.33
CA HIS A 20 3.08 -6.47 7.70
C HIS A 20 3.86 -7.80 7.80
N GLN A 21 3.84 -8.61 6.74
CA GLN A 21 4.67 -9.82 6.72
C GLN A 21 6.16 -9.48 6.59
N ASP A 22 6.48 -8.44 5.82
CA ASP A 22 7.84 -7.95 5.71
C ASP A 22 8.29 -7.29 7.02
N LEU A 23 7.41 -6.49 7.66
CA LEU A 23 7.67 -5.95 9.00
C LEU A 23 7.93 -7.06 10.04
N ALA A 24 7.08 -8.08 10.10
CA ALA A 24 7.27 -9.20 11.05
C ALA A 24 8.63 -9.89 10.86
N ARG A 25 9.05 -10.08 9.60
CA ARG A 25 10.37 -10.63 9.26
C ARG A 25 11.50 -9.73 9.75
N GLN A 26 11.39 -8.42 9.57
CA GLN A 26 12.43 -7.49 10.01
C GLN A 26 12.50 -7.38 11.54
N LEU A 27 11.37 -7.28 12.22
CA LEU A 27 11.33 -7.29 13.69
C LEU A 27 11.94 -8.57 14.26
N TYR A 28 11.72 -9.72 13.61
CA TYR A 28 12.36 -10.97 13.98
C TYR A 28 13.88 -10.93 13.77
N ARG A 29 14.35 -10.45 12.61
CA ARG A 29 15.79 -10.32 12.31
C ARG A 29 16.51 -9.39 13.27
N LEU A 30 15.82 -8.34 13.71
CA LEU A 30 16.33 -7.39 14.70
C LEU A 30 16.25 -7.91 16.14
N GLY A 31 15.70 -9.12 16.36
CA GLY A 31 15.61 -9.75 17.68
C GLY A 31 14.56 -9.15 18.61
N VAL A 32 13.67 -8.28 18.12
CA VAL A 32 12.65 -7.57 18.91
C VAL A 32 11.23 -8.13 18.76
N LEU A 33 10.97 -9.03 17.81
CA LEU A 33 9.65 -9.65 17.64
C LEU A 33 9.36 -10.59 18.80
N ASP A 34 8.31 -10.30 19.56
CA ASP A 34 7.75 -11.24 20.54
C ASP A 34 6.81 -12.23 19.84
N THR A 35 5.72 -11.74 19.26
CA THR A 35 4.70 -12.56 18.60
C THR A 35 4.14 -11.83 17.37
N PHE A 36 4.01 -12.53 16.27
CA PHE A 36 3.24 -12.08 15.11
C PHE A 36 1.88 -12.80 15.05
N PHE A 37 0.80 -12.04 15.19
CA PHE A 37 -0.56 -12.52 15.07
C PHE A 37 -1.06 -12.31 13.64
N THR A 38 -1.66 -13.35 13.02
CA THR A 38 -2.13 -13.23 11.64
C THR A 38 -3.36 -14.07 11.33
N GLY A 39 -4.19 -13.59 10.40
CA GLY A 39 -5.30 -14.35 9.83
C GLY A 39 -4.87 -15.44 8.84
N TYR A 40 -3.61 -15.45 8.41
CA TYR A 40 -3.12 -16.42 7.44
C TYR A 40 -2.93 -17.82 8.06
N PRO A 41 -3.30 -18.89 7.33
CA PRO A 41 -3.01 -20.25 7.77
C PRO A 41 -1.51 -20.53 7.74
N ARG A 42 -1.02 -21.31 8.71
CA ARG A 42 0.42 -21.61 8.93
C ARG A 42 1.13 -22.12 7.67
N PHE A 43 0.48 -22.97 6.89
CA PHE A 43 1.10 -23.53 5.68
C PHE A 43 1.48 -22.46 4.62
N LYS A 44 0.82 -21.30 4.62
CA LYS A 44 1.14 -20.15 3.75
C LYS A 44 2.26 -19.25 4.30
N LEU A 45 2.70 -19.49 5.52
CA LEU A 45 3.72 -18.69 6.21
C LEU A 45 5.10 -19.36 6.22
N LYS A 46 5.26 -20.55 5.63
CA LYS A 46 6.53 -21.30 5.61
C LYS A 46 7.71 -20.50 5.05
N THR A 47 7.46 -19.59 4.12
CA THR A 47 8.49 -18.75 3.48
C THR A 47 8.62 -17.37 4.15
N LEU A 48 7.93 -17.12 5.26
CA LEU A 48 7.95 -15.83 5.93
C LEU A 48 9.32 -15.50 6.56
N GLY A 49 10.09 -16.53 6.95
CA GLY A 49 11.36 -16.35 7.65
C GLY A 49 11.20 -15.99 9.12
N VAL A 50 10.04 -16.29 9.73
CA VAL A 50 9.74 -16.14 11.15
C VAL A 50 9.43 -17.53 11.71
N PRO A 51 10.06 -17.97 12.82
CA PRO A 51 9.85 -19.32 13.36
C PRO A 51 8.45 -19.48 13.95
N GLU A 52 7.96 -20.73 13.95
CA GLU A 52 6.57 -21.06 14.31
C GLU A 52 6.20 -20.66 15.74
N ASN A 53 7.14 -20.71 16.69
CA ASN A 53 6.92 -20.29 18.08
C ASN A 53 6.69 -18.78 18.25
N LYS A 54 7.02 -17.98 17.23
CA LYS A 54 6.73 -16.54 17.15
C LYS A 54 5.43 -16.24 16.38
N LEU A 55 4.75 -17.26 15.84
CA LEU A 55 3.54 -17.11 15.03
C LEU A 55 2.30 -17.60 15.78
N ARG A 56 1.27 -16.77 15.79
CA ARG A 56 -0.07 -17.12 16.25
C ARG A 56 -1.11 -16.83 15.18
N THR A 57 -1.83 -17.86 14.73
CA THR A 57 -2.70 -17.74 13.57
C THR A 57 -4.17 -17.94 13.91
N PHE A 58 -5.05 -17.12 13.32
CA PHE A 58 -6.51 -17.20 13.46
C PHE A 58 -7.19 -17.29 12.08
N PRO A 59 -7.01 -18.41 11.35
CA PRO A 59 -7.35 -18.47 9.92
C PRO A 59 -8.82 -18.74 9.62
N VAL A 60 -9.64 -19.16 10.56
CA VAL A 60 -10.98 -19.73 10.28
C VAL A 60 -11.86 -18.75 9.47
N LEU A 61 -12.09 -17.55 9.97
CA LEU A 61 -12.93 -16.56 9.30
C LEU A 61 -12.26 -15.97 8.05
N GLU A 62 -10.93 -15.84 8.05
CA GLU A 62 -10.17 -15.38 6.88
C GLU A 62 -10.31 -16.36 5.72
N VAL A 63 -10.13 -17.65 5.97
CA VAL A 63 -10.28 -18.70 4.96
C VAL A 63 -11.73 -18.80 4.48
N ALA A 64 -12.71 -18.77 5.41
CA ALA A 64 -14.12 -18.80 5.06
C ALA A 64 -14.54 -17.61 4.18
N TYR A 65 -14.06 -16.41 4.51
CA TYR A 65 -14.32 -15.20 3.73
C TYR A 65 -13.76 -15.31 2.31
N HIS A 66 -12.48 -15.68 2.17
CA HIS A 66 -11.84 -15.81 0.86
C HIS A 66 -12.43 -16.96 0.01
N ALA A 67 -12.80 -18.08 0.64
CA ALA A 67 -13.50 -19.17 -0.04
C ALA A 67 -14.87 -18.69 -0.54
N GLY A 68 -15.64 -17.99 0.31
CA GLY A 68 -16.94 -17.45 -0.07
C GLY A 68 -16.87 -16.46 -1.23
N LEU A 69 -15.83 -15.62 -1.28
CA LEU A 69 -15.57 -14.72 -2.42
C LEU A 69 -15.22 -15.50 -3.68
N ARG A 70 -14.32 -16.48 -3.58
CA ARG A 70 -13.87 -17.30 -4.72
C ARG A 70 -15.01 -18.07 -5.39
N TYR A 71 -15.94 -18.58 -4.61
CA TYR A 71 -17.10 -19.33 -5.12
C TYR A 71 -18.34 -18.44 -5.37
N GLY A 72 -18.21 -17.10 -5.27
CA GLY A 72 -19.30 -16.17 -5.54
C GLY A 72 -20.46 -16.21 -4.53
N LEU A 73 -20.25 -16.84 -3.37
CA LEU A 73 -21.26 -17.02 -2.31
C LEU A 73 -21.50 -15.76 -1.48
N LEU A 74 -20.53 -14.84 -1.44
CA LEU A 74 -20.60 -13.61 -0.63
C LEU A 74 -20.95 -12.40 -1.49
N LYS A 75 -22.17 -11.86 -1.28
CA LYS A 75 -22.67 -10.66 -1.96
C LYS A 75 -23.36 -9.72 -0.97
N GLY A 76 -23.37 -8.43 -1.30
CA GLY A 76 -24.15 -7.40 -0.59
C GLY A 76 -23.93 -7.41 0.94
N ARG A 77 -25.04 -7.47 1.69
CA ARG A 77 -25.02 -7.40 3.16
C ARG A 77 -24.25 -8.56 3.81
N VAL A 78 -24.35 -9.78 3.27
CA VAL A 78 -23.68 -10.96 3.83
C VAL A 78 -22.16 -10.81 3.72
N LYS A 79 -21.65 -10.29 2.59
CA LYS A 79 -20.23 -10.00 2.42
C LYS A 79 -19.75 -9.00 3.46
N ARG A 80 -20.47 -7.86 3.62
CA ARG A 80 -20.11 -6.81 4.60
C ARG A 80 -20.12 -7.32 6.03
N GLU A 81 -21.15 -8.08 6.40
CA GLU A 81 -21.26 -8.62 7.75
C GLU A 81 -20.14 -9.62 8.08
N LEU A 82 -19.79 -10.51 7.14
CA LEU A 82 -18.70 -11.45 7.36
C LEU A 82 -17.34 -10.75 7.39
N GLU A 83 -17.15 -9.71 6.59
CA GLU A 83 -15.93 -8.88 6.58
C GLU A 83 -15.75 -8.16 7.92
N TRP A 84 -16.81 -7.53 8.43
CA TRP A 84 -16.83 -6.92 9.75
C TRP A 84 -16.51 -7.93 10.86
N ARG A 85 -17.23 -9.04 10.90
CA ARG A 85 -17.00 -10.10 11.91
C ARG A 85 -15.61 -10.68 11.86
N LYS A 86 -15.03 -10.80 10.69
CA LYS A 86 -13.66 -11.25 10.50
C LYS A 86 -12.67 -10.33 11.24
N HIS A 87 -12.78 -9.02 11.06
CA HIS A 87 -11.91 -8.04 11.71
C HIS A 87 -12.14 -7.98 13.22
N GLU A 88 -13.41 -7.97 13.66
CA GLU A 88 -13.78 -7.96 15.07
C GLU A 88 -13.27 -9.19 15.83
N ASN A 89 -13.49 -10.40 15.28
CA ASN A 89 -13.06 -11.62 15.94
C ASN A 89 -11.52 -11.75 15.95
N PHE A 90 -10.85 -11.28 14.91
CA PHE A 90 -9.39 -11.27 14.86
C PHE A 90 -8.83 -10.37 15.96
N ASP A 91 -9.29 -9.13 16.05
CA ASP A 91 -8.87 -8.17 17.07
C ASP A 91 -9.11 -8.68 18.50
N ARG A 92 -10.32 -9.21 18.78
CA ARG A 92 -10.65 -9.81 20.09
C ARG A 92 -9.78 -11.04 20.41
N ALA A 93 -9.45 -11.86 19.39
CA ALA A 93 -8.56 -12.99 19.57
C ALA A 93 -7.13 -12.53 19.88
N VAL A 94 -6.62 -11.51 19.18
CA VAL A 94 -5.30 -10.91 19.48
C VAL A 94 -5.28 -10.35 20.90
N ALA A 95 -6.31 -9.58 21.29
CA ALA A 95 -6.43 -9.02 22.64
C ALA A 95 -6.39 -10.11 23.73
N ARG A 96 -7.11 -11.22 23.52
CA ARG A 96 -7.15 -12.35 24.48
C ARG A 96 -5.77 -12.99 24.71
N TYR A 97 -4.93 -12.99 23.69
CA TYR A 97 -3.65 -13.65 23.70
C TYR A 97 -2.46 -12.68 23.72
N MET A 98 -2.73 -11.39 23.98
CA MET A 98 -1.69 -10.35 24.03
C MET A 98 -0.68 -10.65 25.15
N PRO A 99 0.60 -10.85 24.81
CA PRO A 99 1.64 -11.02 25.82
C PRO A 99 1.97 -9.67 26.47
N ALA A 100 2.63 -9.71 27.63
CA ALA A 100 3.23 -8.52 28.22
C ALA A 100 4.45 -8.12 27.37
N VAL A 101 4.31 -7.01 26.61
CA VAL A 101 5.34 -6.48 25.70
C VAL A 101 5.49 -4.98 25.87
N ASP A 102 6.59 -4.42 25.38
CA ASP A 102 6.86 -2.99 25.47
C ASP A 102 6.01 -2.19 24.45
N ALA A 103 5.73 -2.79 23.28
CA ALA A 103 4.89 -2.19 22.26
C ALA A 103 4.09 -3.22 21.46
N TYR A 104 2.93 -2.79 20.96
CA TYR A 104 2.12 -3.51 20.01
C TYR A 104 1.86 -2.64 18.78
N ILE A 105 2.12 -3.19 17.59
CA ILE A 105 1.84 -2.57 16.30
C ILE A 105 0.68 -3.34 15.66
N GLY A 106 -0.47 -2.69 15.49
CA GLY A 106 -1.66 -3.31 14.95
C GLY A 106 -2.18 -2.61 13.70
N LEU A 107 -2.58 -3.40 12.69
CA LEU A 107 -3.25 -2.89 11.50
C LEU A 107 -4.58 -2.25 11.87
N SER A 108 -4.84 -1.03 11.40
CA SER A 108 -6.12 -0.34 11.57
C SER A 108 -7.32 -1.19 11.13
N CYS A 109 -8.49 -0.92 11.70
CA CYS A 109 -9.72 -1.72 11.59
C CYS A 109 -9.70 -3.06 12.36
N ALA A 110 -8.54 -3.50 12.89
CA ALA A 110 -8.40 -4.81 13.53
C ALA A 110 -7.43 -4.79 14.74
N SER A 111 -7.35 -3.67 15.46
CA SER A 111 -6.35 -3.50 16.54
C SER A 111 -6.83 -2.72 17.78
N LEU A 112 -8.10 -2.34 17.85
CA LEU A 112 -8.64 -1.55 18.98
C LEU A 112 -8.56 -2.30 20.32
N TYR A 113 -9.14 -3.50 20.38
CA TYR A 113 -9.16 -4.30 21.62
C TYR A 113 -7.77 -4.79 22.01
N ALA A 114 -6.96 -5.16 21.00
CA ALA A 114 -5.59 -5.57 21.21
C ALA A 114 -4.72 -4.41 21.71
N GLY A 115 -4.91 -3.20 21.17
CA GLY A 115 -4.27 -1.97 21.61
C GLY A 115 -4.62 -1.64 23.06
N GLN A 116 -5.90 -1.69 23.42
CA GLN A 116 -6.34 -1.51 24.81
C GLN A 116 -5.78 -2.60 25.75
N ALA A 117 -5.64 -3.83 25.27
CA ALA A 117 -5.09 -4.91 26.07
C ALA A 117 -3.60 -4.69 26.40
N VAL A 118 -2.78 -4.25 25.45
CA VAL A 118 -1.37 -3.96 25.70
C VAL A 118 -1.21 -2.73 26.60
N GLN A 119 -2.03 -1.68 26.42
CA GLN A 119 -1.98 -0.49 27.25
C GLN A 119 -2.32 -0.79 28.72
N ARG A 120 -3.30 -1.68 28.98
CA ARG A 120 -3.60 -2.14 30.35
C ARG A 120 -2.43 -2.87 31.03
N GLN A 121 -1.51 -3.42 30.25
CA GLN A 121 -0.28 -4.07 30.73
C GLN A 121 0.93 -3.11 30.77
N GLY A 122 0.72 -1.82 30.49
CA GLY A 122 1.77 -0.79 30.50
C GLY A 122 2.57 -0.67 29.22
N GLY A 123 2.25 -1.44 28.17
CA GLY A 123 2.86 -1.32 26.83
C GLY A 123 2.27 -0.19 25.99
N LEU A 124 2.92 0.13 24.88
CA LEU A 124 2.45 1.10 23.88
C LEU A 124 1.57 0.44 22.83
N TYR A 125 0.56 1.17 22.36
CA TYR A 125 -0.21 0.82 21.17
C TYR A 125 0.12 1.76 20.01
N LEU A 126 0.66 1.23 18.92
CA LEU A 126 0.87 1.92 17.66
C LEU A 126 -0.13 1.40 16.63
N CYS A 127 -1.02 2.29 16.16
CA CYS A 127 -1.97 1.97 15.08
C CYS A 127 -1.30 2.15 13.73
N ASP A 128 -1.19 1.09 12.93
CA ASP A 128 -0.59 1.15 11.59
C ASP A 128 -1.68 1.36 10.53
N ARG A 129 -1.68 2.54 9.91
CA ARG A 129 -2.62 2.90 8.86
C ARG A 129 -1.90 3.07 7.53
N GLY A 130 -2.00 2.07 6.69
CA GLY A 130 -1.36 2.04 5.37
C GLY A 130 -2.07 2.86 4.27
N SER A 131 -2.99 3.77 4.64
CA SER A 131 -3.80 4.57 3.72
C SER A 131 -4.02 5.97 4.28
N SER A 132 -4.79 6.84 3.58
CA SER A 132 -5.26 8.12 4.13
C SER A 132 -6.17 7.90 5.34
N HIS A 133 -6.45 8.97 6.11
CA HIS A 133 -7.44 8.91 7.20
C HIS A 133 -8.76 8.35 6.67
N ILE A 134 -9.43 7.51 7.47
CA ILE A 134 -10.58 6.73 6.99
C ILE A 134 -11.74 7.61 6.51
N LEU A 135 -11.99 8.77 7.12
CA LEU A 135 -13.01 9.71 6.68
C LEU A 135 -12.63 10.36 5.34
N THR A 136 -11.39 10.82 5.21
CA THR A 136 -10.87 11.37 3.94
C THR A 136 -10.92 10.32 2.83
N GLN A 137 -10.54 9.07 3.11
CA GLN A 137 -10.67 7.97 2.15
C GLN A 137 -12.11 7.78 1.72
N ASN A 138 -13.06 7.72 2.67
CA ASN A 138 -14.47 7.55 2.38
C ASN A 138 -15.00 8.69 1.48
N THR A 139 -14.61 9.93 1.75
CA THR A 139 -14.99 11.11 0.95
C THR A 139 -14.42 11.06 -0.46
N LEU A 140 -13.11 10.83 -0.60
CA LEU A 140 -12.44 10.76 -1.91
C LEU A 140 -13.04 9.66 -2.81
N LEU A 141 -13.37 8.50 -2.22
CA LEU A 141 -13.96 7.39 -2.96
C LEU A 141 -15.42 7.69 -3.36
N ALA A 142 -16.20 8.34 -2.49
CA ALA A 142 -17.57 8.75 -2.80
C ALA A 142 -17.62 9.76 -3.95
N GLU A 143 -16.78 10.79 -3.88
CA GLU A 143 -16.64 11.79 -4.93
C GLU A 143 -16.21 11.19 -6.28
N GLU A 144 -15.29 10.22 -6.23
CA GLU A 144 -14.80 9.56 -7.44
C GLU A 144 -15.86 8.67 -8.10
N ASP A 145 -16.59 7.90 -7.30
CA ASP A 145 -17.68 7.07 -7.78
C ASP A 145 -18.80 7.94 -8.38
N ASP A 146 -19.15 9.08 -7.74
CA ASP A 146 -20.12 10.04 -8.26
C ASP A 146 -19.64 10.63 -9.60
N ARG A 147 -18.38 11.07 -9.68
CA ARG A 147 -17.78 11.61 -10.91
C ARG A 147 -17.84 10.64 -12.09
N GLN A 148 -17.78 9.34 -11.80
CA GLN A 148 -17.82 8.28 -12.81
C GLN A 148 -19.23 7.70 -13.02
N GLY A 149 -20.26 8.21 -12.35
CA GLY A 149 -21.62 7.69 -12.42
C GLY A 149 -21.76 6.28 -11.86
N ILE A 150 -20.87 5.87 -10.98
CA ILE A 150 -20.87 4.57 -10.31
C ILE A 150 -21.64 4.68 -9.01
N LYS A 151 -22.52 3.71 -8.75
CA LYS A 151 -23.21 3.68 -7.45
C LYS A 151 -22.21 3.44 -6.33
N TYR A 152 -21.99 4.45 -5.49
CA TYR A 152 -21.07 4.39 -4.37
C TYR A 152 -21.45 3.28 -3.38
N HIS A 153 -20.47 2.51 -3.00
CA HIS A 153 -20.56 1.55 -1.91
C HIS A 153 -19.76 2.11 -0.73
N SER A 154 -20.44 2.90 0.11
CA SER A 154 -19.82 3.49 1.31
C SER A 154 -19.07 2.46 2.13
N ILE A 155 -17.98 2.88 2.75
CA ILE A 155 -17.29 2.11 3.78
C ILE A 155 -18.31 1.83 4.90
N ASP A 156 -18.30 0.62 5.45
CA ASP A 156 -19.22 0.25 6.53
C ASP A 156 -19.08 1.24 7.69
N PRO A 157 -20.17 1.88 8.16
CA PRO A 157 -20.10 2.86 9.25
C PRO A 157 -19.40 2.35 10.52
N ARG A 158 -19.52 1.05 10.80
CA ARG A 158 -18.84 0.39 11.93
C ARG A 158 -17.31 0.41 11.76
N VAL A 159 -16.82 0.33 10.52
CA VAL A 159 -15.38 0.45 10.21
C VAL A 159 -14.93 1.90 10.41
N LEU A 160 -15.72 2.88 9.92
CA LEU A 160 -15.43 4.30 10.13
C LEU A 160 -15.31 4.64 11.61
N GLU A 161 -16.26 4.19 12.41
CA GLU A 161 -16.29 4.42 13.86
C GLU A 161 -15.12 3.72 14.57
N LYS A 162 -14.88 2.44 14.26
CA LYS A 162 -13.81 1.66 14.88
C LYS A 162 -12.43 2.26 14.61
N GLU A 163 -12.13 2.63 13.38
CA GLU A 163 -10.83 3.23 13.05
C GLU A 163 -10.62 4.57 13.74
N GLN A 164 -11.67 5.42 13.84
CA GLN A 164 -11.56 6.66 14.61
C GLN A 164 -11.28 6.39 16.10
N HIS A 165 -11.89 5.36 16.70
CA HIS A 165 -11.58 4.94 18.06
C HIS A 165 -10.15 4.39 18.19
N GLU A 166 -9.64 3.66 17.19
CA GLU A 166 -8.24 3.22 17.16
C GLU A 166 -7.29 4.43 17.13
N TYR A 167 -7.56 5.43 16.27
CA TYR A 167 -6.75 6.65 16.20
C TYR A 167 -6.79 7.44 17.51
N ALA A 168 -7.96 7.54 18.16
CA ALA A 168 -8.09 8.21 19.44
C ALA A 168 -7.32 7.48 20.56
N THR A 169 -7.39 6.13 20.59
CA THR A 169 -6.82 5.28 21.64
C THR A 169 -5.31 5.09 21.50
N ALA A 170 -4.77 5.00 20.26
CA ALA A 170 -3.36 4.72 20.02
C ALA A 170 -2.43 5.76 20.65
N ASP A 171 -1.29 5.33 21.17
CA ASP A 171 -0.20 6.21 21.64
C ASP A 171 0.50 6.91 20.47
N ALA A 172 0.59 6.24 19.31
CA ALA A 172 1.04 6.82 18.05
C ALA A 172 0.34 6.15 16.87
N ILE A 173 0.28 6.86 15.73
CA ILE A 173 -0.27 6.36 14.47
C ILE A 173 0.86 6.33 13.45
N LEU A 174 1.15 5.15 12.90
CA LEU A 174 2.09 4.97 11.81
C LEU A 174 1.40 5.27 10.48
N VAL A 175 2.00 6.15 9.69
CA VAL A 175 1.51 6.50 8.34
C VAL A 175 2.65 6.38 7.33
N PRO A 176 2.39 5.89 6.09
CA PRO A 176 3.46 5.56 5.16
C PRO A 176 3.95 6.73 4.32
N SER A 177 3.24 7.85 4.29
CA SER A 177 3.55 8.97 3.39
C SER A 177 3.13 10.31 3.93
N GLU A 178 3.66 11.37 3.32
CA GLU A 178 3.27 12.74 3.59
C GLU A 178 1.81 13.02 3.20
N PHE A 179 1.34 12.43 2.10
CA PHE A 179 -0.07 12.47 1.73
C PHE A 179 -0.95 11.91 2.86
N ALA A 180 -0.65 10.70 3.34
CA ALA A 180 -1.40 10.10 4.44
C ALA A 180 -1.35 11.00 5.69
N ARG A 181 -0.15 11.48 6.09
CA ARG A 181 0.03 12.37 7.26
C ARG A 181 -0.85 13.62 7.18
N ARG A 182 -0.85 14.31 6.03
CA ARG A 182 -1.69 15.51 5.82
C ARG A 182 -3.17 15.24 6.01
N THR A 183 -3.66 14.07 5.59
CA THR A 183 -5.08 13.72 5.76
C THR A 183 -5.46 13.54 7.22
N PHE A 184 -4.58 12.98 8.05
CA PHE A 184 -4.80 12.86 9.49
C PHE A 184 -4.84 14.23 10.18
N ILE A 185 -3.93 15.14 9.81
CA ILE A 185 -3.91 16.51 10.34
C ILE A 185 -5.18 17.26 9.96
N ALA A 186 -5.62 17.14 8.69
CA ALA A 186 -6.85 17.76 8.20
C ALA A 186 -8.11 17.27 8.93
N GLU A 187 -8.11 16.03 9.40
CA GLU A 187 -9.19 15.45 10.22
C GLU A 187 -9.01 15.70 11.75
N GLY A 188 -8.07 16.58 12.12
CA GLY A 188 -7.90 17.04 13.49
C GLY A 188 -7.05 16.14 14.40
N ILE A 189 -6.34 15.16 13.86
CA ILE A 189 -5.41 14.35 14.66
C ILE A 189 -4.14 15.18 14.94
N PRO A 190 -3.70 15.29 16.20
CA PRO A 190 -2.51 16.04 16.55
C PRO A 190 -1.26 15.50 15.83
N GLU A 191 -0.45 16.38 15.26
CA GLU A 191 0.76 16.01 14.55
C GLU A 191 1.75 15.24 15.43
N SER A 192 1.80 15.55 16.73
CA SER A 192 2.64 14.85 17.72
C SER A 192 2.33 13.37 17.86
N LYS A 193 1.13 12.94 17.44
CA LYS A 193 0.70 11.53 17.45
C LYS A 193 1.09 10.77 16.18
N LEU A 194 1.44 11.49 15.11
CA LEU A 194 1.74 10.91 13.81
C LEU A 194 3.21 10.55 13.69
N ARG A 195 3.49 9.37 13.15
CA ARG A 195 4.85 8.91 12.82
C ARG A 195 4.88 8.46 11.37
N LYS A 196 5.55 9.25 10.54
CA LYS A 196 5.70 8.91 9.12
C LYS A 196 6.87 7.96 8.95
N VAL A 197 6.58 6.74 8.48
CA VAL A 197 7.57 5.71 8.19
C VAL A 197 7.30 5.13 6.80
N PRO A 198 7.97 5.64 5.75
CA PRO A 198 7.82 5.15 4.39
C PRO A 198 8.21 3.67 4.27
N TYR A 199 7.48 2.93 3.44
CA TYR A 199 7.74 1.50 3.22
C TYR A 199 9.05 1.28 2.46
N GLY A 200 9.69 0.14 2.71
CA GLY A 200 10.83 -0.35 1.94
C GLY A 200 10.40 -1.08 0.67
N VAL A 201 11.39 -1.38 -0.17
CA VAL A 201 11.21 -2.21 -1.36
C VAL A 201 12.16 -3.42 -1.33
N ASP A 202 11.75 -4.53 -1.95
CA ASP A 202 12.58 -5.74 -2.07
C ASP A 202 13.58 -5.55 -3.24
N LEU A 203 14.74 -4.95 -2.94
CA LEU A 203 15.78 -4.63 -3.94
C LEU A 203 16.49 -5.88 -4.50
N ASP A 204 16.41 -7.03 -3.84
CA ASP A 204 16.92 -8.28 -4.38
C ASP A 204 16.03 -8.79 -5.52
N ARG A 205 14.74 -8.62 -5.38
CA ARG A 205 13.73 -9.01 -6.36
C ARG A 205 13.54 -7.97 -7.45
N PHE A 206 13.32 -6.70 -7.07
CA PHE A 206 13.08 -5.60 -8.00
C PHE A 206 14.40 -4.95 -8.39
N LYS A 207 14.85 -5.25 -9.58
CA LYS A 207 16.05 -4.72 -10.21
C LYS A 207 15.89 -4.77 -11.72
N PRO A 208 16.69 -4.01 -12.48
CA PRO A 208 16.63 -4.05 -13.93
C PRO A 208 16.97 -5.46 -14.45
N VAL A 209 16.07 -6.05 -15.24
CA VAL A 209 16.22 -7.36 -15.89
C VAL A 209 15.98 -7.28 -17.42
N GLY A 210 15.89 -6.07 -17.95
CA GLY A 210 15.69 -5.76 -19.36
C GLY A 210 15.71 -4.26 -19.59
N THR A 211 15.47 -3.85 -20.82
CA THR A 211 15.34 -2.46 -21.23
C THR A 211 14.10 -2.27 -22.10
N PRO A 212 13.48 -1.08 -22.09
CA PRO A 212 12.41 -0.76 -23.05
C PRO A 212 12.89 -0.87 -24.49
N ALA A 213 12.00 -1.27 -25.41
CA ALA A 213 12.34 -1.37 -26.82
C ALA A 213 12.44 0.04 -27.45
N ALA A 214 13.42 0.24 -28.33
CA ALA A 214 13.55 1.49 -29.07
C ALA A 214 12.40 1.63 -30.08
N GLY A 215 11.95 2.88 -30.31
CA GLY A 215 10.91 3.19 -31.30
C GLY A 215 9.48 2.93 -30.81
N THR A 216 9.30 2.35 -29.61
CA THR A 216 7.98 2.19 -28.98
C THR A 216 7.81 3.14 -27.80
N PHE A 217 6.56 3.27 -27.30
CA PHE A 217 6.29 3.95 -26.05
C PHE A 217 5.38 3.09 -25.16
N GLU A 218 6.01 2.38 -24.21
CA GLU A 218 5.38 1.41 -23.32
C GLU A 218 4.96 2.07 -21.99
N VAL A 219 3.65 2.24 -21.81
CA VAL A 219 3.03 2.75 -20.58
C VAL A 219 2.52 1.57 -19.76
N LEU A 220 2.88 1.51 -18.48
CA LEU A 220 2.52 0.42 -17.58
C LEU A 220 1.66 0.93 -16.41
N PHE A 221 0.59 0.22 -16.14
CA PHE A 221 -0.18 0.32 -14.89
C PHE A 221 -0.11 -1.00 -14.14
N VAL A 222 0.25 -0.97 -12.86
CA VAL A 222 0.26 -2.17 -11.99
C VAL A 222 -0.55 -1.90 -10.73
N GLY A 223 -1.57 -2.71 -10.51
CA GLY A 223 -2.43 -2.63 -9.32
C GLY A 223 -3.85 -3.09 -9.60
N SER A 224 -4.74 -2.95 -8.63
CA SER A 224 -6.17 -3.17 -8.85
C SER A 224 -6.71 -2.17 -9.86
N VAL A 225 -7.26 -2.65 -10.97
CA VAL A 225 -7.87 -1.80 -12.01
C VAL A 225 -9.26 -1.39 -11.51
N SER A 226 -9.32 -0.24 -10.83
CA SER A 226 -10.50 0.23 -10.10
C SER A 226 -10.64 1.77 -10.17
N PRO A 227 -11.83 2.34 -9.90
CA PRO A 227 -12.04 3.80 -9.86
C PRO A 227 -11.06 4.49 -8.91
N ARG A 228 -10.87 3.95 -7.70
CA ARG A 228 -9.90 4.45 -6.71
C ARG A 228 -8.50 4.65 -7.30
N LYS A 229 -8.11 3.87 -8.29
CA LYS A 229 -6.79 3.91 -8.92
C LYS A 229 -6.71 4.85 -10.14
N GLY A 230 -7.75 5.66 -10.39
CA GLY A 230 -7.75 6.68 -11.42
C GLY A 230 -7.65 6.17 -12.86
N VAL A 231 -8.04 4.91 -13.09
CA VAL A 231 -7.87 4.24 -14.40
C VAL A 231 -8.61 4.96 -15.51
N SER A 232 -9.77 5.55 -15.23
CA SER A 232 -10.54 6.31 -16.24
C SER A 232 -9.78 7.56 -16.72
N ASP A 233 -9.02 8.21 -15.82
CA ASP A 233 -8.19 9.36 -16.19
C ASP A 233 -6.97 8.92 -16.99
N LEU A 234 -6.37 7.76 -16.66
CA LEU A 234 -5.28 7.19 -17.45
C LEU A 234 -5.73 6.86 -18.88
N LEU A 235 -6.91 6.26 -19.05
CA LEU A 235 -7.44 5.95 -20.38
C LEU A 235 -7.65 7.21 -21.21
N LYS A 236 -8.22 8.27 -20.62
CA LYS A 236 -8.39 9.58 -21.29
C LYS A 236 -7.05 10.19 -21.67
N ALA A 237 -6.11 10.20 -20.73
CA ALA A 237 -4.76 10.73 -20.96
C ALA A 237 -4.03 9.96 -22.07
N TYR A 238 -4.06 8.64 -22.01
CA TYR A 238 -3.39 7.79 -23.00
C TYR A 238 -3.99 7.97 -24.41
N ALA A 239 -5.30 8.12 -24.52
CA ALA A 239 -5.97 8.38 -25.81
C ALA A 239 -5.47 9.68 -26.47
N ALA A 240 -5.11 10.70 -25.67
CA ALA A 240 -4.59 11.97 -26.17
C ALA A 240 -3.10 11.94 -26.57
N VAL A 241 -2.34 10.93 -26.15
CA VAL A 241 -0.92 10.81 -26.51
C VAL A 241 -0.76 10.46 -27.98
N SER A 242 0.08 11.22 -28.69
CA SER A 242 0.45 10.96 -30.09
C SER A 242 1.82 10.26 -30.15
N HIS A 243 1.84 9.02 -30.60
CA HIS A 243 3.08 8.26 -30.86
C HIS A 243 2.76 7.14 -31.86
N PRO A 244 3.59 6.86 -32.86
CA PRO A 244 3.30 5.89 -33.91
C PRO A 244 3.18 4.45 -33.40
N ASP A 245 3.90 4.11 -32.34
CA ASP A 245 3.90 2.78 -31.72
C ASP A 245 3.85 2.91 -30.20
N LYS A 246 2.64 3.12 -29.64
CA LYS A 246 2.39 3.23 -28.21
C LYS A 246 1.61 2.03 -27.69
N HIS A 247 1.89 1.63 -26.44
CA HIS A 247 1.19 0.54 -25.77
C HIS A 247 0.85 0.93 -24.34
N LEU A 248 -0.36 0.58 -23.88
CA LEU A 248 -0.79 0.71 -22.50
C LEU A 248 -1.11 -0.67 -21.94
N ARG A 249 -0.38 -1.10 -20.92
CA ARG A 249 -0.59 -2.40 -20.28
C ARG A 249 -1.12 -2.26 -18.87
N PHE A 250 -2.26 -2.91 -18.62
CA PHE A 250 -2.84 -3.05 -17.28
C PHE A 250 -2.51 -4.41 -16.68
N VAL A 251 -1.83 -4.39 -15.53
CA VAL A 251 -1.48 -5.58 -14.74
C VAL A 251 -2.22 -5.53 -13.41
N GLY A 252 -3.17 -6.44 -13.21
CA GLY A 252 -3.93 -6.57 -11.98
C GLY A 252 -5.36 -7.01 -12.16
N ALA A 253 -6.06 -7.21 -11.05
CA ALA A 253 -7.46 -7.62 -11.08
C ALA A 253 -8.36 -6.45 -11.47
N VAL A 254 -9.27 -6.68 -12.41
CA VAL A 254 -10.23 -5.68 -12.90
C VAL A 254 -11.48 -5.70 -12.04
N SER A 255 -11.85 -4.53 -11.50
CA SER A 255 -13.14 -4.36 -10.82
C SER A 255 -14.31 -4.46 -11.79
N GLY A 256 -15.46 -4.99 -11.31
CA GLY A 256 -16.66 -5.09 -12.15
C GLY A 256 -17.14 -3.76 -12.71
N ALA A 257 -16.93 -2.67 -11.97
CA ALA A 257 -17.34 -1.33 -12.38
C ALA A 257 -16.57 -0.81 -13.61
N LEU A 258 -15.28 -1.15 -13.75
CA LEU A 258 -14.46 -0.66 -14.87
C LEU A 258 -14.37 -1.64 -16.06
N ARG A 259 -14.88 -2.86 -15.92
CA ARG A 259 -14.84 -3.84 -17.03
C ARG A 259 -15.46 -3.30 -18.34
N PRO A 260 -16.67 -2.71 -18.35
CA PRO A 260 -17.24 -2.17 -19.58
C PRO A 260 -16.42 -1.03 -20.19
N VAL A 261 -15.83 -0.18 -19.34
CA VAL A 261 -14.99 0.95 -19.78
C VAL A 261 -13.73 0.46 -20.47
N LEU A 262 -13.08 -0.55 -19.89
CA LEU A 262 -11.88 -1.16 -20.48
C LEU A 262 -12.17 -1.88 -21.78
N GLU A 263 -13.24 -2.65 -21.84
CA GLU A 263 -13.66 -3.35 -23.08
C GLU A 263 -13.94 -2.36 -24.21
N LEU A 264 -14.57 -1.23 -23.90
CA LEU A 264 -14.79 -0.17 -24.87
C LEU A 264 -13.47 0.47 -25.34
N ALA A 265 -12.56 0.78 -24.41
CA ALA A 265 -11.26 1.33 -24.72
C ALA A 265 -10.42 0.39 -25.60
N GLN A 266 -10.39 -0.91 -25.31
CA GLN A 266 -9.68 -1.92 -26.11
C GLN A 266 -10.26 -2.09 -27.53
N ARG A 267 -11.56 -1.91 -27.69
CA ARG A 267 -12.20 -1.91 -29.04
C ARG A 267 -11.83 -0.66 -29.85
N ALA A 268 -11.65 0.47 -29.16
CA ALA A 268 -11.29 1.73 -29.80
C ALA A 268 -9.80 1.83 -30.14
N ASP A 269 -8.95 1.20 -29.31
CA ASP A 269 -7.50 1.23 -29.45
C ASP A 269 -6.89 -0.14 -29.10
N ALA A 270 -6.42 -0.85 -30.12
CA ALA A 270 -5.84 -2.19 -30.00
C ALA A 270 -4.47 -2.20 -29.27
N SER A 271 -3.89 -1.03 -29.00
CA SER A 271 -2.65 -0.90 -28.22
C SER A 271 -2.86 -0.98 -26.69
N ILE A 272 -4.10 -1.18 -26.22
CA ILE A 272 -4.46 -1.32 -24.81
C ILE A 272 -4.59 -2.79 -24.44
N ASP A 273 -3.67 -3.27 -23.61
CA ASP A 273 -3.63 -4.64 -23.11
C ASP A 273 -4.07 -4.76 -21.65
N VAL A 274 -4.94 -5.73 -21.34
CA VAL A 274 -5.34 -6.07 -19.98
C VAL A 274 -4.84 -7.48 -19.65
N LEU A 275 -3.69 -7.55 -18.98
CA LEU A 275 -2.99 -8.81 -18.69
C LEU A 275 -3.56 -9.57 -17.48
N GLY A 276 -4.43 -8.91 -16.69
CA GLY A 276 -5.00 -9.51 -15.48
C GLY A 276 -3.97 -9.67 -14.34
N PRO A 277 -4.28 -10.51 -13.33
CA PRO A 277 -3.36 -10.75 -12.21
C PRO A 277 -2.05 -11.37 -12.68
N TYR A 278 -0.93 -10.79 -12.24
CA TYR A 278 0.41 -11.18 -12.68
C TYR A 278 1.24 -11.69 -11.48
N PRO A 279 2.02 -12.76 -11.64
CA PRO A 279 2.90 -13.25 -10.58
C PRO A 279 3.92 -12.18 -10.17
N GLN A 280 4.07 -11.94 -8.87
CA GLN A 280 5.01 -10.93 -8.36
C GLN A 280 6.45 -11.12 -8.86
N GLY A 281 6.89 -12.38 -9.03
CA GLY A 281 8.24 -12.68 -9.54
C GLY A 281 8.47 -12.30 -11.00
N ARG A 282 7.41 -12.02 -11.77
CA ARG A 282 7.50 -11.57 -13.16
C ARG A 282 7.31 -10.06 -13.34
N LEU A 283 6.96 -9.34 -12.25
CA LEU A 283 6.82 -7.88 -12.31
C LEU A 283 8.11 -7.15 -12.70
N PRO A 284 9.31 -7.55 -12.22
CA PRO A 284 10.55 -6.90 -12.64
C PRO A 284 10.77 -6.90 -14.15
N GLU A 285 10.38 -7.97 -14.84
CA GLU A 285 10.51 -8.07 -16.29
C GLU A 285 9.66 -7.03 -17.02
N ILE A 286 8.36 -6.95 -16.68
CA ILE A 286 7.47 -6.00 -17.35
C ILE A 286 7.79 -4.55 -16.96
N MET A 287 8.18 -4.29 -15.69
CA MET A 287 8.59 -2.96 -15.25
C MET A 287 9.86 -2.49 -15.96
N SER A 288 10.89 -3.34 -16.07
CA SER A 288 12.15 -2.98 -16.74
C SER A 288 12.00 -2.73 -18.24
N ARG A 289 10.96 -3.28 -18.87
CA ARG A 289 10.66 -3.09 -20.30
C ARG A 289 9.66 -1.98 -20.57
N SER A 290 9.18 -1.31 -19.53
CA SER A 290 8.23 -0.20 -19.67
C SER A 290 8.97 1.14 -19.63
N HIS A 291 8.49 2.11 -20.40
CA HIS A 291 9.07 3.44 -20.48
C HIS A 291 8.62 4.32 -19.30
N VAL A 292 7.44 4.05 -18.74
CA VAL A 292 6.90 4.73 -17.56
C VAL A 292 5.88 3.85 -16.86
N LEU A 293 5.93 3.82 -15.52
CA LEU A 293 4.82 3.35 -14.69
C LEU A 293 3.90 4.52 -14.37
N VAL A 294 2.60 4.37 -14.62
CA VAL A 294 1.60 5.40 -14.26
C VAL A 294 0.76 4.91 -13.08
N LEU A 295 0.71 5.71 -12.01
CA LEU A 295 -0.12 5.47 -10.84
C LEU A 295 -1.03 6.70 -10.58
N PRO A 296 -2.13 6.86 -11.34
CA PRO A 296 -2.99 8.04 -11.28
C PRO A 296 -4.03 7.94 -10.16
N SER A 297 -3.66 7.32 -9.03
CA SER A 297 -4.56 6.99 -7.94
C SER A 297 -5.26 8.22 -7.36
N ILE A 298 -6.56 8.13 -7.18
CA ILE A 298 -7.35 9.12 -6.44
C ILE A 298 -7.00 9.07 -4.96
N GLU A 299 -6.71 7.86 -4.48
CA GLU A 299 -6.25 7.61 -3.12
C GLU A 299 -5.39 6.34 -3.07
N ASP A 300 -4.19 6.47 -2.54
CA ASP A 300 -3.29 5.36 -2.21
C ASP A 300 -2.32 5.81 -1.12
N GLY A 301 -2.34 5.19 0.04
CA GLY A 301 -1.50 5.62 1.17
C GLY A 301 -0.01 5.69 0.86
N PHE A 302 0.50 4.86 -0.05
CA PHE A 302 1.91 4.90 -0.47
C PHE A 302 2.12 4.54 -1.94
N GLY A 303 1.46 3.46 -2.41
CA GLY A 303 1.69 2.94 -3.76
C GLY A 303 3.05 2.28 -3.91
N LEU A 304 3.28 1.18 -3.17
CA LEU A 304 4.53 0.39 -3.19
C LEU A 304 5.06 0.10 -4.62
N VAL A 305 4.16 0.00 -5.58
CA VAL A 305 4.50 -0.26 -6.98
C VAL A 305 5.40 0.82 -7.59
N GLN A 306 5.34 2.06 -7.08
CA GLN A 306 6.21 3.15 -7.50
C GLN A 306 7.69 2.82 -7.19
N ALA A 307 7.99 2.49 -5.93
CA ALA A 307 9.34 2.10 -5.52
C ALA A 307 9.81 0.83 -6.25
N GLN A 308 8.90 -0.11 -6.53
CA GLN A 308 9.21 -1.32 -7.32
C GLN A 308 9.58 -0.98 -8.75
N ALA A 309 8.86 -0.06 -9.40
CA ALA A 309 9.17 0.40 -10.75
C ALA A 309 10.50 1.16 -10.80
N MET A 310 10.74 2.09 -9.86
CA MET A 310 12.01 2.80 -9.74
C MET A 310 13.19 1.84 -9.56
N ALA A 311 13.02 0.77 -8.76
CA ALA A 311 14.02 -0.28 -8.58
C ALA A 311 14.28 -1.09 -9.87
N CYS A 312 13.34 -1.10 -10.80
CA CYS A 312 13.49 -1.70 -12.13
C CYS A 312 13.93 -0.68 -13.21
N ALA A 313 14.41 0.48 -12.81
CA ALA A 313 14.78 1.60 -13.68
C ALA A 313 13.62 2.08 -14.58
N CYS A 314 12.38 2.01 -14.09
CA CYS A 314 11.20 2.53 -14.75
C CYS A 314 10.76 3.83 -14.07
N PRO A 315 10.80 4.99 -14.75
CA PRO A 315 10.32 6.26 -14.22
C PRO A 315 8.84 6.19 -13.83
N VAL A 316 8.42 7.04 -12.91
CA VAL A 316 7.07 7.02 -12.38
C VAL A 316 6.33 8.32 -12.70
N LEU A 317 5.09 8.20 -13.15
CA LEU A 317 4.14 9.31 -13.25
C LEU A 317 2.98 9.01 -12.28
N ALA A 318 2.90 9.75 -11.19
CA ALA A 318 1.95 9.47 -10.14
C ALA A 318 1.19 10.73 -9.67
N THR A 319 0.09 10.51 -8.97
CA THR A 319 -0.64 11.62 -8.36
C THR A 319 -0.10 11.98 -6.98
N SER A 320 -0.36 13.22 -6.56
CA SER A 320 -0.03 13.73 -5.21
C SER A 320 -0.75 12.98 -4.07
N ASN A 321 -1.81 12.23 -4.37
CA ASN A 321 -2.54 11.42 -3.39
C ASN A 321 -1.96 10.00 -3.24
N THR A 322 -0.64 9.91 -3.32
CA THR A 322 0.16 8.69 -3.16
C THR A 322 1.40 8.99 -2.31
N GLY A 323 2.31 8.03 -2.18
CA GLY A 323 3.64 8.26 -1.57
C GLY A 323 4.68 8.86 -2.52
N ALA A 324 4.27 9.47 -3.63
CA ALA A 324 5.19 10.00 -4.65
C ALA A 324 6.16 11.03 -4.07
N GLU A 325 5.66 12.00 -3.30
CA GLU A 325 6.49 13.06 -2.67
C GLU A 325 7.55 12.52 -1.70
N ASP A 326 7.32 11.32 -1.13
CA ASP A 326 8.29 10.65 -0.24
C ASP A 326 9.32 9.83 -1.02
N LEU A 327 8.97 9.41 -2.24
CA LEU A 327 9.80 8.53 -3.06
C LEU A 327 10.71 9.31 -4.01
N PHE A 328 10.21 10.38 -4.63
CA PHE A 328 10.95 11.08 -5.67
C PHE A 328 10.60 12.58 -5.77
N THR A 329 11.42 13.30 -6.48
CA THR A 329 11.26 14.73 -6.76
C THR A 329 10.63 14.93 -8.14
N ASP A 330 9.60 15.77 -8.22
CA ASP A 330 8.92 16.08 -9.47
C ASP A 330 9.90 16.61 -10.53
N GLY A 331 9.81 16.07 -11.74
CA GLY A 331 10.66 16.39 -12.87
C GLY A 331 12.07 15.78 -12.86
N VAL A 332 12.47 15.06 -11.80
CA VAL A 332 13.81 14.45 -11.66
C VAL A 332 13.77 12.94 -11.89
N GLU A 333 13.06 12.21 -11.05
CA GLU A 333 12.96 10.74 -11.14
C GLU A 333 11.62 10.29 -11.74
N GLY A 334 10.71 11.24 -11.95
CA GLY A 334 9.36 11.04 -12.45
C GLY A 334 8.56 12.33 -12.41
N PHE A 335 7.24 12.24 -12.55
CA PHE A 335 6.33 13.38 -12.45
C PHE A 335 5.25 13.14 -11.41
N ILE A 336 4.90 14.22 -10.68
CA ILE A 336 3.80 14.26 -9.71
C ILE A 336 2.71 15.19 -10.25
N VAL A 337 1.50 14.68 -10.39
CA VAL A 337 0.37 15.44 -10.94
C VAL A 337 -0.80 15.47 -9.97
N PRO A 338 -1.71 16.46 -10.04
CA PRO A 338 -2.93 16.44 -9.25
C PRO A 338 -3.82 15.24 -9.60
N ILE A 339 -4.66 14.81 -8.65
CA ILE A 339 -5.72 13.84 -8.95
C ILE A 339 -6.73 14.44 -9.94
N ARG A 340 -7.47 13.59 -10.67
CA ARG A 340 -8.56 14.01 -11.57
C ARG A 340 -8.12 15.00 -12.64
N SER A 341 -6.87 14.93 -13.09
CA SER A 341 -6.28 15.84 -14.07
C SER A 341 -5.78 15.08 -15.30
N PRO A 342 -6.69 14.47 -16.11
CA PRO A 342 -6.28 13.67 -17.26
C PRO A 342 -5.49 14.47 -18.31
N ASP A 343 -5.74 15.79 -18.44
CA ASP A 343 -5.04 16.65 -19.40
C ASP A 343 -3.57 16.84 -19.00
N ILE A 344 -3.30 17.09 -17.69
CA ILE A 344 -1.93 17.20 -17.18
C ILE A 344 -1.22 15.83 -17.28
N LEU A 345 -1.94 14.75 -17.00
CA LEU A 345 -1.42 13.40 -17.15
C LEU A 345 -1.03 13.12 -18.62
N ALA A 346 -1.86 13.54 -19.58
CA ALA A 346 -1.59 13.43 -21.00
C ALA A 346 -0.37 14.26 -21.43
N GLU A 347 -0.25 15.50 -20.94
CA GLU A 347 0.90 16.37 -21.20
C GLU A 347 2.20 15.72 -20.74
N ARG A 348 2.22 15.14 -19.52
CA ARG A 348 3.42 14.48 -18.98
C ARG A 348 3.74 13.18 -19.74
N LEU A 349 2.74 12.42 -20.14
CA LEU A 349 2.94 11.24 -20.99
C LEU A 349 3.49 11.62 -22.37
N GLN A 350 2.94 12.67 -23.00
CA GLN A 350 3.44 13.16 -24.28
C GLN A 350 4.89 13.64 -24.15
N TYR A 351 5.20 14.41 -23.10
CA TYR A 351 6.58 14.82 -22.84
C TYR A 351 7.54 13.65 -22.76
N LEU A 352 7.17 12.58 -22.03
CA LEU A 352 7.98 11.37 -21.94
C LEU A 352 8.10 10.61 -23.26
N ALA A 353 7.07 10.62 -24.10
CA ALA A 353 7.09 10.03 -25.42
C ALA A 353 8.05 10.76 -26.36
N ASP A 354 8.01 12.10 -26.35
CA ASP A 354 8.78 12.95 -27.28
C ASP A 354 10.25 13.15 -26.85
N ASN A 355 10.59 12.89 -25.57
CA ASN A 355 11.92 13.18 -25.03
C ASN A 355 12.62 11.92 -24.48
N PRO A 356 13.06 10.99 -25.34
CA PRO A 356 13.64 9.71 -24.94
C PRO A 356 14.91 9.88 -24.10
N GLU A 357 15.73 10.90 -24.35
CA GLU A 357 16.94 11.16 -23.60
C GLU A 357 16.61 11.60 -22.15
N GLN A 358 15.66 12.52 -21.96
CA GLN A 358 15.21 12.96 -20.64
C GLN A 358 14.58 11.79 -19.87
N ARG A 359 13.78 10.96 -20.55
CA ARG A 359 13.22 9.74 -19.97
C ARG A 359 14.30 8.76 -19.52
N HIS A 360 15.37 8.62 -20.29
CA HIS A 360 16.52 7.80 -19.89
C HIS A 360 17.22 8.37 -18.64
N GLN A 361 17.44 9.68 -18.59
CA GLN A 361 18.00 10.33 -17.40
C GLN A 361 17.12 10.15 -16.16
N MET A 362 15.79 10.31 -16.30
CA MET A 362 14.83 9.99 -15.23
C MET A 362 14.92 8.54 -14.76
N SER A 363 15.07 7.60 -15.69
CA SER A 363 15.23 6.17 -15.39
C SER A 363 16.43 5.91 -14.50
N GLN A 364 17.58 6.50 -14.84
CA GLN A 364 18.82 6.37 -14.06
C GLN A 364 18.69 7.03 -12.67
N ALA A 365 18.09 8.22 -12.63
CA ALA A 365 17.84 8.94 -11.38
C ALA A 365 16.91 8.14 -10.45
N ALA A 366 15.82 7.56 -10.99
CA ALA A 366 14.87 6.75 -10.26
C ALA A 366 15.54 5.53 -9.60
N LEU A 367 16.38 4.81 -10.36
CA LEU A 367 17.14 3.66 -9.83
C LEU A 367 18.10 4.08 -8.72
N GLN A 368 18.83 5.17 -8.89
CA GLN A 368 19.75 5.69 -7.87
C GLN A 368 19.00 6.14 -6.61
N ARG A 369 17.85 6.80 -6.78
CA ARG A 369 17.03 7.29 -5.68
C ARG A 369 16.51 6.17 -4.80
N VAL A 370 15.92 5.13 -5.39
CA VAL A 370 15.34 4.03 -4.63
C VAL A 370 16.40 3.21 -3.86
N GLN A 371 17.61 3.09 -4.42
CA GLN A 371 18.73 2.46 -3.71
C GLN A 371 19.12 3.20 -2.43
N ARG A 372 18.97 4.54 -2.40
CA ARG A 372 19.22 5.36 -1.20
C ARG A 372 18.10 5.29 -0.18
N ILE A 373 16.85 5.12 -0.61
CA ILE A 373 15.69 4.96 0.28
C ILE A 373 15.83 3.66 1.09
N GLY A 374 16.35 2.61 0.48
CA GLY A 374 16.64 1.34 1.13
C GLY A 374 15.50 0.33 1.05
N GLY A 375 15.76 -0.84 1.60
CA GLY A 375 14.88 -2.00 1.57
C GLY A 375 13.98 -2.12 2.81
N TRP A 376 13.39 -3.31 2.95
CA TRP A 376 12.58 -3.65 4.11
C TRP A 376 13.38 -3.67 5.42
N ASP A 377 14.68 -3.91 5.37
CA ASP A 377 15.60 -3.84 6.51
C ASP A 377 15.65 -2.42 7.08
N GLN A 378 15.80 -1.40 6.24
CA GLN A 378 15.74 0.00 6.66
C GLN A 378 14.38 0.36 7.24
N TYR A 379 13.27 -0.09 6.61
CA TYR A 379 11.93 0.09 7.15
C TYR A 379 11.79 -0.52 8.56
N GLY A 380 12.26 -1.76 8.75
CA GLY A 380 12.24 -2.41 10.06
C GLY A 380 13.04 -1.65 11.11
N ALA A 381 14.23 -1.15 10.75
CA ALA A 381 15.07 -0.33 11.64
C ALA A 381 14.37 0.99 12.02
N ASN A 382 13.75 1.66 11.04
CA ASN A 382 12.99 2.90 11.27
C ASN A 382 11.78 2.67 12.19
N ILE A 383 11.06 1.55 12.04
CA ILE A 383 9.96 1.18 12.97
C ILE A 383 10.48 0.99 14.40
N VAL A 384 11.60 0.29 14.58
CA VAL A 384 12.19 0.10 15.92
C VAL A 384 12.64 1.44 16.52
N ALA A 385 13.27 2.30 15.75
CA ALA A 385 13.63 3.65 16.19
C ALA A 385 12.39 4.45 16.62
N THR A 386 11.34 4.44 15.80
CA THR A 386 10.06 5.09 16.12
C THR A 386 9.41 4.56 17.40
N VAL A 387 9.43 3.26 17.64
CA VAL A 387 8.93 2.68 18.90
C VAL A 387 9.72 3.19 20.08
N ASN A 388 11.06 3.25 19.98
CA ASN A 388 11.91 3.76 21.05
C ASN A 388 11.65 5.24 21.33
N GLU A 389 11.49 6.08 20.29
CA GLU A 389 11.14 7.49 20.44
C GLU A 389 9.82 7.69 21.21
N VAL A 390 8.80 6.88 20.89
CA VAL A 390 7.49 6.95 21.57
C VAL A 390 7.60 6.46 23.01
N LEU A 391 8.41 5.41 23.29
CA LEU A 391 8.69 4.92 24.64
C LEU A 391 9.40 5.98 25.50
N ASP A 392 10.38 6.67 24.93
CA ASP A 392 11.14 7.69 25.64
C ASP A 392 10.32 8.96 25.91
N ALA A 393 9.44 9.33 24.97
CA ALA A 393 8.52 10.46 25.17
C ALA A 393 7.44 10.23 26.24
N ARG A 394 7.24 8.96 26.64
CA ARG A 394 6.27 8.58 27.72
C ARG A 394 6.89 8.61 29.11
N LYS A 395 8.24 8.63 29.23
CA LYS A 395 8.96 8.72 30.52
C LYS A 395 8.97 10.15 31.06
#